data_77ff73b547f2f700e696cf5750cd616d
#
_entry.id   77ff73b547f2f700e696cf5750cd616d
#
_cell.length_a   1.000
_cell.length_b   1.000
_cell.length_c   1.000
_cell.angle_alpha   90.00
_cell.angle_beta   90.00
_cell.angle_gamma   90.00
#
_symmetry.space_group_name_H-M   'P 1'
#
loop_
_entity.id
_entity.type
_entity.pdbx_description
1 polymer ?
#
loop_
_entity_poly.entity_id
_entity_poly.type
_entity_poly.pdbx_seq_one_letter_code
_entity_poly.pdbx_strand_id
1 'polypeptide(L)'
;MTFKQLISRFLLLLVAALFSFPTFAQDGQEGAAAQASAPAGEANVDEGKTLFRNYCATCHNKNMKDNLTGPALGGVEERWADYPTEDLYSWIRNSQAMINSGHPRATELWNEWKPTVMNNFNLTDQEIDNILAYVDYVYTGKDQVAQGPAAGPQQAVEKPNNTPLFIALAVILAILAVVLARIVANLNYMVQVREGDAPAHRKTLVEILTSKGLIGFVIFALVVLGGYTTVNNAIMLGRQQGYAPEQPIKFSHATHAGLQKIDCQYCHDGARRSKHSVIPAANTCMNCHAAIKVGSTYGTAELSKIYASIGWNPNTDTYIENYDQLSQEDIEKIFKKWIGDTYVKEKGGIDAKGENLIVNQWDGIVSSLTNETKEKIQGPIEWVRIHNLPDHAYFNHAQHVSVGKVACQTCHGPVEEMAVVQQYSPLSMGWCINCHRQTEVQFAGNEYYKTYETYHEEIARGERDKVTVEEIGGLECQKCHY
;
A
#
# COMPACT_ATOMS: atom_id res chain seq x y z
N MET A 1 -35.92 -30.06 40.47
CA MET A 1 -35.64 -29.11 39.38
C MET A 1 -36.32 -29.66 38.14
N THR A 2 -37.33 -29.01 37.60
CA THR A 2 -38.08 -29.54 36.47
C THR A 2 -37.26 -29.34 35.17
N PHE A 3 -37.37 -30.27 34.23
CA PHE A 3 -36.69 -30.28 32.94
C PHE A 3 -36.87 -28.95 32.16
N LYS A 4 -38.02 -28.28 32.34
CA LYS A 4 -38.27 -26.91 31.81
C LYS A 4 -37.30 -25.85 32.36
N GLN A 5 -36.93 -25.95 33.65
CA GLN A 5 -35.98 -25.02 34.28
C GLN A 5 -34.53 -25.25 33.79
N LEU A 6 -34.19 -26.49 33.44
CA LEU A 6 -32.88 -26.82 32.87
C LEU A 6 -32.73 -26.30 31.44
N ILE A 7 -33.76 -26.46 30.61
CA ILE A 7 -33.79 -25.94 29.23
C ILE A 7 -33.77 -24.41 29.23
N SER A 8 -34.51 -23.75 30.12
CA SER A 8 -34.51 -22.28 30.19
C SER A 8 -33.15 -21.72 30.61
N ARG A 9 -32.43 -22.40 31.53
CA ARG A 9 -31.07 -22.00 31.93
C ARG A 9 -30.03 -22.28 30.84
N PHE A 10 -30.19 -23.38 30.09
CA PHE A 10 -29.31 -23.69 28.96
C PHE A 10 -29.51 -22.72 27.79
N LEU A 11 -30.76 -22.31 27.54
CA LEU A 11 -31.07 -21.30 26.51
C LEU A 11 -30.53 -19.92 26.90
N LEU A 12 -30.61 -19.54 28.20
CA LEU A 12 -30.02 -18.31 28.73
C LEU A 12 -28.48 -18.29 28.62
N LEU A 13 -27.84 -19.44 28.88
CA LEU A 13 -26.39 -19.57 28.73
C LEU A 13 -25.95 -19.54 27.25
N LEU A 14 -26.76 -20.09 26.34
CA LEU A 14 -26.52 -20.07 24.93
C LEU A 14 -26.68 -18.66 24.32
N VAL A 15 -27.68 -17.90 24.83
CA VAL A 15 -27.87 -16.49 24.47
C VAL A 15 -26.72 -15.63 25.02
N ALA A 16 -26.29 -15.90 26.29
CA ALA A 16 -25.14 -15.20 26.86
C ALA A 16 -23.84 -15.49 26.12
N ALA A 17 -23.63 -16.71 25.59
CA ALA A 17 -22.50 -17.09 24.77
C ALA A 17 -22.54 -16.44 23.37
N LEU A 18 -23.72 -16.14 22.84
CA LEU A 18 -23.89 -15.44 21.56
C LEU A 18 -23.61 -13.92 21.67
N PHE A 19 -23.67 -13.34 22.87
CA PHE A 19 -23.32 -11.95 23.14
C PHE A 19 -21.88 -11.74 23.60
N SER A 20 -21.12 -12.82 23.81
CA SER A 20 -19.66 -12.75 24.01
C SER A 20 -18.97 -12.68 22.64
N PHE A 21 -19.16 -11.59 21.90
CA PHE A 21 -18.27 -11.27 20.81
C PHE A 21 -16.92 -10.92 21.42
N PRO A 22 -15.82 -11.54 20.98
CA PRO A 22 -14.53 -10.96 21.25
C PRO A 22 -14.56 -9.57 20.59
N THR A 23 -14.49 -8.53 21.40
CA THR A 23 -13.93 -7.27 20.93
C THR A 23 -12.60 -7.66 20.34
N PHE A 24 -12.46 -7.56 19.03
CA PHE A 24 -11.15 -7.53 18.42
C PHE A 24 -10.46 -6.30 19.02
N ALA A 25 -9.71 -6.54 20.09
CA ALA A 25 -8.62 -5.67 20.42
C ALA A 25 -7.75 -5.68 19.15
N GLN A 26 -7.68 -4.56 18.47
CA GLN A 26 -6.64 -4.29 17.52
C GLN A 26 -5.37 -4.43 18.35
N ASP A 27 -4.63 -5.52 18.13
CA ASP A 27 -3.27 -5.64 18.63
C ASP A 27 -2.53 -4.39 18.15
N GLY A 28 -2.27 -3.53 19.13
CA GLY A 28 -1.35 -2.43 18.94
C GLY A 28 -0.02 -3.05 18.56
N GLN A 29 0.39 -2.80 17.35
CA GLN A 29 1.74 -3.08 16.91
C GLN A 29 2.66 -2.40 17.91
N GLU A 30 3.41 -3.20 18.65
CA GLU A 30 4.43 -2.73 19.58
C GLU A 30 5.29 -1.71 18.85
N GLY A 31 5.36 -0.52 19.41
CA GLY A 31 6.20 0.56 18.91
C GLY A 31 7.62 0.06 18.83
N ALA A 32 8.23 0.23 17.67
CA ALA A 32 9.67 0.09 17.52
C ALA A 32 10.33 0.90 18.63
N ALA A 33 11.06 0.22 19.50
CA ALA A 33 11.84 0.85 20.54
C ALA A 33 12.72 1.93 19.92
N ALA A 34 12.61 3.14 20.43
CA ALA A 34 13.49 4.23 20.07
C ALA A 34 14.93 3.76 20.35
N GLN A 35 15.68 3.49 19.27
CA GLN A 35 17.10 3.26 19.40
C GLN A 35 17.75 4.57 19.81
N ALA A 36 18.43 4.54 20.93
CA ALA A 36 19.22 5.64 21.42
C ALA A 36 20.17 6.12 20.31
N SER A 37 20.15 7.43 20.05
CA SER A 37 21.09 8.09 19.14
C SER A 37 22.52 7.75 19.54
N ALA A 38 23.26 7.16 18.60
CA ALA A 38 24.70 6.97 18.73
C ALA A 38 25.40 8.33 18.89
N PRO A 39 26.51 8.40 19.64
CA PRO A 39 27.26 9.64 19.79
C PRO A 39 27.78 10.13 18.44
N ALA A 40 27.77 11.45 18.24
CA ALA A 40 28.23 12.09 17.00
C ALA A 40 29.66 11.65 16.65
N GLY A 41 29.82 10.95 15.52
CA GLY A 41 31.14 10.54 15.00
C GLY A 41 31.26 9.12 14.46
N GLU A 42 30.32 8.20 14.75
CA GLU A 42 30.35 6.85 14.16
C GLU A 42 29.20 6.71 13.16
N ALA A 43 29.49 6.16 11.96
CA ALA A 43 28.50 5.98 10.92
C ALA A 43 27.45 4.93 11.33
N ASN A 44 26.17 5.29 11.20
CA ASN A 44 25.03 4.46 11.60
C ASN A 44 24.51 3.67 10.40
N VAL A 45 24.73 2.35 10.38
CA VAL A 45 24.32 1.45 9.30
C VAL A 45 22.79 1.38 9.12
N ASP A 46 22.01 1.43 10.21
CA ASP A 46 20.53 1.35 10.12
C ASP A 46 19.92 2.63 9.56
N GLU A 47 20.47 3.77 9.93
CA GLU A 47 20.11 5.06 9.32
C GLU A 47 20.56 5.10 7.86
N GLY A 48 21.77 4.65 7.56
CA GLY A 48 22.28 4.49 6.21
C GLY A 48 21.40 3.60 5.33
N LYS A 49 20.90 2.49 5.89
CA LYS A 49 19.92 1.62 5.23
C LYS A 49 18.64 2.35 4.87
N THR A 50 18.15 3.18 5.76
CA THR A 50 16.94 3.98 5.56
C THR A 50 17.18 5.03 4.48
N LEU A 51 18.27 5.78 4.56
CA LEU A 51 18.66 6.79 3.57
C LEU A 51 18.92 6.17 2.20
N PHE A 52 19.64 5.05 2.14
CA PHE A 52 19.88 4.32 0.89
C PHE A 52 18.58 3.91 0.22
N ARG A 53 17.64 3.37 0.98
CA ARG A 53 16.31 2.97 0.46
C ARG A 53 15.53 4.15 -0.10
N ASN A 54 15.61 5.30 0.56
CA ASN A 54 14.85 6.50 0.20
C ASN A 54 15.43 7.21 -1.02
N TYR A 55 16.74 7.19 -1.19
CA TYR A 55 17.42 8.02 -2.19
C TYR A 55 18.13 7.23 -3.29
N CYS A 56 18.68 6.07 -3.00
CA CYS A 56 19.63 5.38 -3.87
C CYS A 56 19.08 4.10 -4.50
N ALA A 57 18.27 3.32 -3.76
CA ALA A 57 17.82 1.99 -4.13
C ALA A 57 16.94 1.93 -5.40
N THR A 58 16.45 3.06 -5.87
CA THR A 58 15.67 3.16 -7.11
C THR A 58 16.54 2.92 -8.36
N CYS A 59 17.79 3.38 -8.31
CA CYS A 59 18.74 3.29 -9.43
C CYS A 59 19.87 2.30 -9.16
N HIS A 60 20.25 2.08 -7.91
CA HIS A 60 21.34 1.20 -7.53
C HIS A 60 20.84 -0.10 -6.90
N ASN A 61 21.43 -1.22 -7.30
CA ASN A 61 21.04 -2.53 -6.81
C ASN A 61 21.36 -2.68 -5.32
N LYS A 62 20.41 -3.22 -4.56
CA LYS A 62 20.50 -3.40 -3.11
C LYS A 62 21.54 -4.43 -2.68
N ASN A 63 21.96 -5.32 -3.58
CA ASN A 63 23.02 -6.28 -3.31
C ASN A 63 24.42 -5.68 -3.42
N MET A 64 24.54 -4.42 -3.86
CA MET A 64 25.76 -3.65 -4.06
C MET A 64 26.75 -4.23 -5.07
N LYS A 65 26.42 -5.38 -5.69
CA LYS A 65 27.32 -6.15 -6.57
C LYS A 65 26.92 -6.07 -8.04
N ASP A 66 25.65 -5.94 -8.32
CA ASP A 66 25.12 -5.92 -9.67
C ASP A 66 24.70 -4.51 -10.08
N ASN A 67 24.86 -4.23 -11.35
CA ASN A 67 24.33 -3.00 -11.95
C ASN A 67 22.81 -3.07 -12.05
N LEU A 68 22.14 -1.93 -11.95
CA LEU A 68 20.71 -1.77 -12.20
C LEU A 68 20.56 -0.63 -13.23
N THR A 69 19.83 0.42 -12.93
CA THR A 69 19.78 1.64 -13.74
C THR A 69 21.07 2.46 -13.58
N GLY A 70 21.69 2.37 -12.42
CA GLY A 70 23.01 2.89 -12.09
C GLY A 70 24.01 1.78 -11.78
N PRO A 71 25.30 2.11 -11.62
CA PRO A 71 26.36 1.16 -11.33
C PRO A 71 26.20 0.49 -9.97
N ALA A 72 26.83 -0.70 -9.82
CA ALA A 72 27.01 -1.34 -8.54
C ALA A 72 27.78 -0.42 -7.58
N LEU A 73 27.34 -0.32 -6.33
CA LEU A 73 27.94 0.59 -5.35
C LEU A 73 29.00 -0.06 -4.46
N GLY A 74 29.08 -1.40 -4.41
CA GLY A 74 30.09 -2.09 -3.63
C GLY A 74 31.50 -1.65 -4.01
N GLY A 75 32.34 -1.31 -3.05
CA GLY A 75 33.70 -0.79 -3.26
C GLY A 75 33.72 0.61 -3.91
N VAL A 76 32.70 1.43 -3.68
CA VAL A 76 32.66 2.80 -4.24
C VAL A 76 33.76 3.68 -3.66
N GLU A 77 34.09 3.53 -2.39
CA GLU A 77 35.15 4.31 -1.73
C GLU A 77 36.51 3.98 -2.31
N GLU A 78 36.81 2.71 -2.60
CA GLU A 78 38.06 2.30 -3.26
C GLU A 78 38.15 2.88 -4.69
N ARG A 79 37.04 2.94 -5.42
CA ARG A 79 37.02 3.52 -6.77
C ARG A 79 37.17 5.04 -6.80
N TRP A 80 37.00 5.70 -5.67
CA TRP A 80 37.23 7.13 -5.49
C TRP A 80 38.49 7.45 -4.66
N ALA A 81 39.27 6.44 -4.26
CA ALA A 81 40.43 6.61 -3.38
C ALA A 81 41.52 7.53 -3.94
N ASP A 82 41.59 7.71 -5.28
CA ASP A 82 42.54 8.61 -5.93
C ASP A 82 42.12 10.10 -5.86
N TYR A 83 40.96 10.39 -5.29
CA TYR A 83 40.36 11.72 -5.17
C TYR A 83 40.01 12.03 -3.70
N PRO A 84 39.96 13.32 -3.30
CA PRO A 84 39.50 13.68 -1.96
C PRO A 84 38.10 13.14 -1.67
N THR A 85 37.84 12.79 -0.41
CA THR A 85 36.52 12.29 0.03
C THR A 85 35.40 13.27 -0.28
N GLU A 86 35.69 14.57 -0.21
CA GLU A 86 34.77 15.66 -0.54
C GLU A 86 34.28 15.60 -2.00
N ASP A 87 35.08 15.04 -2.90
CA ASP A 87 34.68 14.87 -4.31
C ASP A 87 33.63 13.77 -4.45
N LEU A 88 33.73 12.67 -3.71
CA LEU A 88 32.70 11.63 -3.65
C LEU A 88 31.41 12.21 -3.04
N TYR A 89 31.49 13.01 -1.99
CA TYR A 89 30.32 13.66 -1.39
C TYR A 89 29.66 14.66 -2.36
N SER A 90 30.49 15.43 -3.05
CA SER A 90 30.03 16.37 -4.09
C SER A 90 29.37 15.65 -5.26
N TRP A 91 29.91 14.50 -5.68
CA TRP A 91 29.32 13.62 -6.67
C TRP A 91 27.93 13.11 -6.23
N ILE A 92 27.82 12.63 -5.00
CA ILE A 92 26.55 12.14 -4.44
C ILE A 92 25.52 13.28 -4.35
N ARG A 93 25.94 14.48 -3.94
CA ARG A 93 25.02 15.63 -3.83
C ARG A 93 24.58 16.17 -5.18
N ASN A 94 25.51 16.33 -6.12
CA ASN A 94 25.21 16.93 -7.42
C ASN A 94 26.18 16.46 -8.51
N SER A 95 25.90 15.28 -9.05
CA SER A 95 26.71 14.67 -10.11
C SER A 95 26.81 15.57 -11.37
N GLN A 96 25.74 16.28 -11.71
CA GLN A 96 25.72 17.14 -12.89
C GLN A 96 26.66 18.35 -12.75
N ALA A 97 26.76 18.96 -11.59
CA ALA A 97 27.71 20.04 -11.35
C ALA A 97 29.15 19.56 -11.52
N MET A 98 29.47 18.37 -11.05
CA MET A 98 30.81 17.78 -11.21
C MET A 98 31.14 17.40 -12.66
N ILE A 99 30.18 16.86 -13.40
CA ILE A 99 30.33 16.58 -14.84
C ILE A 99 30.60 17.88 -15.56
N ASN A 100 29.81 18.92 -15.31
CA ASN A 100 29.96 20.23 -15.96
C ASN A 100 31.25 20.96 -15.60
N SER A 101 31.82 20.69 -14.41
CA SER A 101 33.14 21.23 -14.02
C SER A 101 34.30 20.51 -14.69
N GLY A 102 34.05 19.39 -15.40
CA GLY A 102 35.09 18.61 -16.06
C GLY A 102 35.87 17.72 -15.10
N HIS A 103 35.35 17.39 -13.93
CA HIS A 103 36.02 16.48 -12.98
C HIS A 103 36.32 15.13 -13.65
N PRO A 104 37.56 14.62 -13.64
CA PRO A 104 37.96 13.45 -14.45
C PRO A 104 37.08 12.22 -14.17
N ARG A 105 36.90 11.85 -12.92
CA ARG A 105 36.10 10.68 -12.51
C ARG A 105 34.62 10.86 -12.85
N ALA A 106 34.07 12.05 -12.64
CA ALA A 106 32.67 12.35 -12.96
C ALA A 106 32.42 12.26 -14.48
N THR A 107 33.34 12.75 -15.28
CA THR A 107 33.26 12.69 -16.74
C THR A 107 33.39 11.25 -17.24
N GLU A 108 34.25 10.44 -16.65
CA GLU A 108 34.40 9.02 -16.96
C GLU A 108 33.09 8.27 -16.70
N LEU A 109 32.52 8.41 -15.48
CA LEU A 109 31.25 7.80 -15.11
C LEU A 109 30.10 8.26 -16.03
N TRP A 110 30.05 9.53 -16.38
CA TRP A 110 29.08 10.03 -17.33
C TRP A 110 29.20 9.37 -18.71
N ASN A 111 30.41 9.23 -19.22
CA ASN A 111 30.64 8.61 -20.52
C ASN A 111 30.27 7.13 -20.54
N GLU A 112 30.44 6.45 -19.43
CA GLU A 112 30.07 5.03 -19.27
C GLU A 112 28.55 4.84 -19.12
N TRP A 113 27.85 5.74 -18.40
CA TRP A 113 26.47 5.56 -17.99
C TRP A 113 25.44 6.47 -18.67
N LYS A 114 25.88 7.34 -19.59
CA LYS A 114 24.93 8.18 -20.36
C LYS A 114 23.95 7.34 -21.18
N PRO A 115 22.67 7.74 -21.31
CA PRO A 115 22.11 9.03 -20.88
C PRO A 115 21.58 9.06 -19.42
N THR A 116 21.89 8.07 -18.59
CA THR A 116 21.37 7.98 -17.23
C THR A 116 22.03 9.00 -16.32
N VAL A 117 21.25 9.91 -15.77
CA VAL A 117 21.69 10.97 -14.87
C VAL A 117 21.37 10.61 -13.43
N MET A 118 22.34 10.76 -12.52
CA MET A 118 22.08 10.64 -11.09
C MET A 118 21.42 11.94 -10.58
N ASN A 119 20.35 11.79 -9.78
CA ASN A 119 19.62 12.92 -9.20
C ASN A 119 20.47 13.71 -8.19
N ASN A 120 20.06 14.96 -7.94
CA ASN A 120 20.67 15.78 -6.90
C ASN A 120 20.02 15.50 -5.54
N PHE A 121 20.86 15.38 -4.50
CA PHE A 121 20.41 15.08 -3.14
C PHE A 121 20.93 16.14 -2.17
N ASN A 122 20.05 16.63 -1.29
CA ASN A 122 20.48 17.54 -0.23
C ASN A 122 20.76 16.71 1.04
N LEU A 123 21.95 16.11 1.09
CA LEU A 123 22.43 15.26 2.18
C LEU A 123 23.60 15.93 2.90
N THR A 124 23.63 15.78 4.22
CA THR A 124 24.77 16.17 5.06
C THR A 124 25.91 15.17 4.92
N ASP A 125 27.11 15.52 5.36
CA ASP A 125 28.27 14.61 5.36
C ASP A 125 27.97 13.34 6.17
N GLN A 126 27.38 13.49 7.37
CA GLN A 126 27.00 12.37 8.21
C GLN A 126 25.99 11.42 7.57
N GLU A 127 25.01 11.94 6.83
CA GLU A 127 24.04 11.12 6.11
C GLU A 127 24.69 10.34 4.96
N ILE A 128 25.68 10.94 4.29
CA ILE A 128 26.48 10.27 3.25
C ILE A 128 27.35 9.18 3.88
N ASP A 129 28.02 9.45 4.99
CA ASP A 129 28.79 8.46 5.74
C ASP A 129 27.93 7.26 6.17
N ASN A 130 26.74 7.52 6.67
CA ASN A 130 25.79 6.48 7.03
C ASN A 130 25.40 5.62 5.82
N ILE A 131 25.16 6.25 4.66
CA ILE A 131 24.86 5.53 3.41
C ILE A 131 26.05 4.68 2.96
N LEU A 132 27.28 5.22 2.98
CA LEU A 132 28.48 4.50 2.57
C LEU A 132 28.77 3.32 3.50
N ALA A 133 28.61 3.51 4.82
CA ALA A 133 28.72 2.43 5.79
C ALA A 133 27.70 1.30 5.55
N TYR A 134 26.46 1.64 5.19
CA TYR A 134 25.47 0.64 4.80
C TYR A 134 25.84 -0.08 3.50
N VAL A 135 26.36 0.63 2.50
CA VAL A 135 26.85 0.05 1.24
C VAL A 135 27.96 -0.97 1.51
N ASP A 136 28.95 -0.62 2.32
CA ASP A 136 30.04 -1.54 2.71
C ASP A 136 29.51 -2.75 3.51
N TYR A 137 28.58 -2.51 4.46
CA TYR A 137 27.98 -3.54 5.28
C TYR A 137 27.31 -4.63 4.42
N VAL A 138 26.55 -4.23 3.38
CA VAL A 138 25.89 -5.15 2.45
C VAL A 138 26.92 -5.79 1.51
N TYR A 139 27.83 -5.00 0.96
CA TYR A 139 28.83 -5.48 -0.01
C TYR A 139 29.74 -6.55 0.59
N THR A 140 30.16 -6.38 1.84
CA THR A 140 30.98 -7.34 2.59
C THR A 140 30.20 -8.56 3.12
N GLY A 141 28.88 -8.61 2.90
CA GLY A 141 28.01 -9.74 3.24
C GLY A 141 27.66 -9.82 4.74
N LYS A 142 27.92 -8.78 5.52
CA LYS A 142 27.57 -8.71 6.95
C LYS A 142 26.05 -8.74 7.18
N ASP A 143 25.26 -8.35 6.16
CA ASP A 143 23.79 -8.43 6.15
C ASP A 143 23.26 -9.86 6.06
N GLN A 144 24.05 -10.82 5.53
CA GLN A 144 23.63 -12.21 5.33
C GLN A 144 23.63 -13.03 6.63
N VAL A 145 24.31 -12.56 7.66
CA VAL A 145 24.34 -13.25 8.97
C VAL A 145 23.05 -13.02 9.77
N ALA A 146 22.24 -12.02 9.40
CA ALA A 146 20.99 -11.66 10.08
C ALA A 146 19.71 -12.11 9.34
N GLN A 147 19.85 -12.70 8.16
CA GLN A 147 18.69 -13.17 7.37
C GLN A 147 18.75 -14.68 7.23
N GLY A 148 17.82 -15.37 7.89
CA GLY A 148 17.50 -16.76 7.53
C GLY A 148 17.14 -16.89 6.04
N PRO A 149 17.09 -18.11 5.46
CA PRO A 149 17.04 -18.32 4.03
C PRO A 149 15.92 -17.49 3.39
N ALA A 150 16.30 -16.71 2.37
CA ALA A 150 15.42 -15.87 1.60
C ALA A 150 14.23 -16.70 1.08
N ALA A 151 13.03 -16.36 1.51
CA ALA A 151 11.81 -16.84 0.89
C ALA A 151 11.85 -16.41 -0.59
N GLY A 152 11.72 -17.38 -1.49
CA GLY A 152 11.56 -17.13 -2.92
C GLY A 152 10.38 -16.20 -3.22
N PRO A 153 10.17 -15.79 -4.47
CA PRO A 153 9.16 -14.80 -4.82
C PRO A 153 7.81 -15.26 -4.27
N GLN A 154 7.39 -14.62 -3.19
CA GLN A 154 6.05 -14.84 -2.66
C GLN A 154 5.08 -14.29 -3.69
N GLN A 155 4.43 -15.20 -4.39
CA GLN A 155 3.15 -14.92 -5.03
C GLN A 155 2.31 -14.20 -3.99
N ALA A 156 1.66 -13.12 -4.39
CA ALA A 156 0.72 -12.41 -3.55
C ALA A 156 -0.16 -13.45 -2.85
N VAL A 157 -0.03 -13.55 -1.53
CA VAL A 157 -0.83 -14.48 -0.74
C VAL A 157 -2.25 -13.94 -0.84
N GLU A 158 -3.04 -14.51 -1.74
CA GLU A 158 -4.49 -14.37 -1.68
C GLU A 158 -4.88 -14.73 -0.25
N LYS A 159 -5.51 -13.79 0.45
CA LYS A 159 -6.09 -14.07 1.76
C LYS A 159 -6.89 -15.35 1.61
N PRO A 160 -6.60 -16.41 2.40
CA PRO A 160 -7.29 -17.67 2.23
C PRO A 160 -8.78 -17.40 2.29
N ASN A 161 -9.47 -17.74 1.21
CA ASN A 161 -10.92 -17.60 1.15
C ASN A 161 -11.54 -18.65 2.07
N ASN A 162 -11.73 -18.30 3.34
CA ASN A 162 -12.31 -19.18 4.34
C ASN A 162 -13.83 -19.36 4.15
N THR A 163 -14.43 -18.71 3.16
CA THR A 163 -15.87 -18.86 2.85
C THR A 163 -16.31 -20.32 2.72
N PRO A 164 -15.61 -21.22 1.99
CA PRO A 164 -16.00 -22.64 1.91
C PRO A 164 -15.92 -23.33 3.27
N LEU A 165 -14.96 -22.97 4.13
CA LEU A 165 -14.84 -23.52 5.49
C LEU A 165 -16.04 -23.10 6.36
N PHE A 166 -16.43 -21.82 6.31
CA PHE A 166 -17.61 -21.33 7.05
C PHE A 166 -18.91 -21.93 6.52
N ILE A 167 -19.04 -22.15 5.21
CA ILE A 167 -20.20 -22.85 4.62
C ILE A 167 -20.23 -24.30 5.09
N ALA A 168 -19.11 -25.03 5.06
CA ALA A 168 -19.02 -26.40 5.56
C ALA A 168 -19.37 -26.49 7.04
N LEU A 169 -18.85 -25.58 7.88
CA LEU A 169 -19.18 -25.50 9.30
C LEU A 169 -20.67 -25.24 9.53
N ALA A 170 -21.28 -24.31 8.79
CA ALA A 170 -22.70 -24.02 8.87
C ALA A 170 -23.56 -25.23 8.49
N VAL A 171 -23.18 -25.98 7.46
CA VAL A 171 -23.86 -27.22 7.04
C VAL A 171 -23.75 -28.29 8.12
N ILE A 172 -22.56 -28.49 8.70
CA ILE A 172 -22.35 -29.46 9.83
C ILE A 172 -23.22 -29.08 11.04
N LEU A 173 -23.26 -27.81 11.42
CA LEU A 173 -24.09 -27.33 12.53
C LEU A 173 -25.58 -27.50 12.23
N ALA A 174 -26.03 -27.28 11.02
CA ALA A 174 -27.41 -27.52 10.61
C ALA A 174 -27.79 -29.01 10.68
N ILE A 175 -26.92 -29.91 10.22
CA ILE A 175 -27.14 -31.38 10.36
C ILE A 175 -27.19 -31.77 11.84
N LEU A 176 -26.27 -31.27 12.65
CA LEU A 176 -26.22 -31.55 14.09
C LEU A 176 -27.52 -31.08 14.79
N ALA A 177 -28.00 -29.89 14.44
CA ALA A 177 -29.24 -29.34 14.95
C ALA A 177 -30.47 -30.23 14.61
N VAL A 178 -30.52 -30.74 13.36
CA VAL A 178 -31.58 -31.67 12.93
C VAL A 178 -31.48 -33.00 13.69
N VAL A 179 -30.29 -33.54 13.89
CA VAL A 179 -30.07 -34.78 14.68
C VAL A 179 -30.50 -34.57 16.13
N LEU A 180 -30.10 -33.48 16.77
CA LEU A 180 -30.50 -33.15 18.14
C LEU A 180 -32.01 -32.97 18.26
N ALA A 181 -32.65 -32.29 17.33
CA ALA A 181 -34.10 -32.15 17.28
C ALA A 181 -34.83 -33.51 17.18
N ARG A 182 -34.26 -34.45 16.39
CA ARG A 182 -34.75 -35.83 16.31
C ARG A 182 -34.58 -36.58 17.60
N ILE A 183 -33.44 -36.47 18.28
CA ILE A 183 -33.20 -37.11 19.61
C ILE A 183 -34.19 -36.58 20.62
N VAL A 184 -34.38 -35.26 20.72
CA VAL A 184 -35.35 -34.65 21.65
C VAL A 184 -36.79 -35.10 21.36
N ALA A 185 -37.17 -35.17 20.07
CA ALA A 185 -38.50 -35.64 19.68
C ALA A 185 -38.69 -37.11 20.04
N ASN A 186 -37.68 -37.97 19.87
CA ASN A 186 -37.75 -39.39 20.28
C ASN A 186 -37.81 -39.56 21.83
N LEU A 187 -37.02 -38.78 22.58
CA LEU A 187 -37.08 -38.80 24.05
C LEU A 187 -38.44 -38.36 24.56
N ASN A 188 -39.02 -37.30 24.01
CA ASN A 188 -40.38 -36.87 24.37
C ASN A 188 -41.44 -37.93 24.06
N TYR A 189 -41.30 -38.62 22.92
CA TYR A 189 -42.16 -39.74 22.56
C TYR A 189 -42.04 -40.88 23.59
N MET A 190 -40.83 -41.29 24.01
CA MET A 190 -40.60 -42.31 25.02
C MET A 190 -41.19 -41.93 26.38
N VAL A 191 -41.10 -40.65 26.77
CA VAL A 191 -41.71 -40.14 28.02
C VAL A 191 -43.22 -40.27 27.95
N GLN A 192 -43.88 -39.86 26.84
CA GLN A 192 -45.33 -39.97 26.67
C GLN A 192 -45.81 -41.43 26.73
N VAL A 193 -45.09 -42.37 26.08
CA VAL A 193 -45.40 -43.80 26.16
C VAL A 193 -45.27 -44.33 27.56
N ARG A 194 -44.29 -43.89 28.35
CA ARG A 194 -44.07 -44.33 29.74
C ARG A 194 -45.09 -43.77 30.70
N GLU A 195 -45.61 -42.57 30.47
CA GLU A 195 -46.64 -41.92 31.29
C GLU A 195 -48.08 -42.42 31.00
N GLY A 196 -48.22 -43.30 29.98
CA GLY A 196 -49.47 -43.86 29.57
C GLY A 196 -50.40 -42.95 28.79
N ASP A 197 -49.88 -41.85 28.27
CA ASP A 197 -50.60 -40.94 27.40
C ASP A 197 -50.87 -41.59 26.04
N ALA A 198 -52.08 -41.95 25.74
CA ALA A 198 -52.45 -42.49 24.43
C ALA A 198 -53.27 -41.45 23.62
N PRO A 199 -53.00 -41.28 22.34
CA PRO A 199 -51.97 -41.91 21.53
C PRO A 199 -50.64 -41.12 21.52
N ALA A 200 -49.54 -41.76 21.96
CA ALA A 200 -48.22 -41.17 21.80
C ALA A 200 -47.87 -40.96 20.30
N HIS A 201 -47.63 -39.73 19.90
CA HIS A 201 -47.38 -39.38 18.51
C HIS A 201 -45.90 -39.07 18.28
N ARG A 202 -45.31 -39.74 17.30
CA ARG A 202 -43.91 -39.49 16.84
C ARG A 202 -43.87 -38.34 15.86
N LYS A 203 -43.34 -37.19 16.26
CA LYS A 203 -43.25 -36.02 15.37
C LYS A 203 -42.42 -36.36 14.14
N THR A 204 -42.95 -36.06 12.98
CA THR A 204 -42.25 -36.15 11.68
C THR A 204 -41.25 -35.00 11.51
N LEU A 205 -40.33 -35.10 10.56
CA LEU A 205 -39.41 -34.00 10.27
C LEU A 205 -40.16 -32.73 9.85
N VAL A 206 -41.21 -32.87 9.06
CA VAL A 206 -42.04 -31.75 8.63
C VAL A 206 -42.67 -31.04 9.81
N GLU A 207 -43.24 -31.78 10.76
CA GLU A 207 -43.85 -31.20 11.98
C GLU A 207 -42.81 -30.50 12.89
N ILE A 208 -41.56 -31.00 12.91
CA ILE A 208 -40.48 -30.34 13.63
C ILE A 208 -40.11 -29.01 12.91
N LEU A 209 -39.92 -29.06 11.57
CA LEU A 209 -39.56 -27.91 10.78
C LEU A 209 -40.67 -26.84 10.74
N THR A 210 -41.94 -27.27 10.80
CA THR A 210 -43.10 -26.37 10.81
C THR A 210 -43.55 -26.01 12.23
N SER A 211 -42.80 -26.41 13.27
CA SER A 211 -43.14 -26.07 14.63
C SER A 211 -43.10 -24.56 14.89
N LYS A 212 -44.08 -24.04 15.60
CA LYS A 212 -44.18 -22.61 15.96
C LYS A 212 -42.89 -22.07 16.61
N GLY A 213 -42.21 -22.90 17.39
CA GLY A 213 -40.95 -22.52 18.03
C GLY A 213 -39.80 -22.34 17.04
N LEU A 214 -39.66 -23.27 16.08
CA LEU A 214 -38.61 -23.17 15.08
C LEU A 214 -38.88 -22.01 14.09
N ILE A 215 -40.14 -21.87 13.65
CA ILE A 215 -40.52 -20.74 12.78
C ILE A 215 -40.26 -19.40 13.51
N GLY A 216 -40.64 -19.27 14.75
CA GLY A 216 -40.38 -18.07 15.56
C GLY A 216 -38.88 -17.79 15.71
N PHE A 217 -38.06 -18.84 15.94
CA PHE A 217 -36.60 -18.70 16.00
C PHE A 217 -35.99 -18.23 14.66
N VAL A 218 -36.45 -18.81 13.54
CA VAL A 218 -35.97 -18.41 12.21
C VAL A 218 -36.36 -16.96 11.90
N ILE A 219 -37.61 -16.57 12.21
CA ILE A 219 -38.05 -15.17 12.03
C ILE A 219 -37.20 -14.25 12.92
N PHE A 220 -36.99 -14.59 14.18
CA PHE A 220 -36.14 -13.82 15.09
C PHE A 220 -34.70 -13.67 14.53
N ALA A 221 -34.11 -14.77 14.09
CA ALA A 221 -32.75 -14.74 13.50
C ALA A 221 -32.68 -13.85 12.25
N LEU A 222 -33.70 -13.92 11.38
CA LEU A 222 -33.77 -13.04 10.19
C LEU A 222 -33.94 -11.56 10.55
N VAL A 223 -34.73 -11.25 11.58
CA VAL A 223 -34.88 -9.87 12.09
C VAL A 223 -33.56 -9.36 12.67
N VAL A 224 -32.85 -10.16 13.45
CA VAL A 224 -31.55 -9.78 14.00
C VAL A 224 -30.51 -9.59 12.88
N LEU A 225 -30.44 -10.53 11.95
CA LEU A 225 -29.53 -10.43 10.80
C LEU A 225 -29.88 -9.23 9.90
N GLY A 226 -31.14 -9.02 9.62
CA GLY A 226 -31.62 -7.87 8.84
C GLY A 226 -31.31 -6.55 9.54
N GLY A 227 -31.56 -6.48 10.85
CA GLY A 227 -31.18 -5.32 11.66
C GLY A 227 -29.68 -5.04 11.64
N TYR A 228 -28.86 -6.06 11.85
CA TYR A 228 -27.41 -5.97 11.80
C TYR A 228 -26.91 -5.47 10.42
N THR A 229 -27.38 -6.08 9.34
CA THR A 229 -26.97 -5.67 7.97
C THR A 229 -27.43 -4.24 7.65
N THR A 230 -28.65 -3.87 8.06
CA THR A 230 -29.19 -2.52 7.82
C THR A 230 -28.39 -1.47 8.57
N VAL A 231 -28.06 -1.70 9.84
CA VAL A 231 -27.24 -0.77 10.66
C VAL A 231 -25.84 -0.63 10.07
N ASN A 232 -25.18 -1.74 9.72
CA ASN A 232 -23.86 -1.68 9.11
C ASN A 232 -23.86 -0.94 7.76
N ASN A 233 -24.85 -1.21 6.90
CA ASN A 233 -24.97 -0.51 5.63
C ASN A 233 -25.26 0.99 5.82
N ALA A 234 -26.08 1.35 6.82
CA ALA A 234 -26.35 2.75 7.14
C ALA A 234 -25.09 3.46 7.68
N ILE A 235 -24.27 2.79 8.51
CA ILE A 235 -23.00 3.32 8.98
C ILE A 235 -22.02 3.51 7.84
N MET A 236 -22.04 2.63 6.83
CA MET A 236 -21.15 2.71 5.65
C MET A 236 -21.67 3.65 4.55
N LEU A 237 -22.90 4.19 4.70
CA LEU A 237 -23.49 5.09 3.70
C LEU A 237 -22.62 6.34 3.51
N GLY A 238 -22.28 6.64 2.26
CA GLY A 238 -21.40 7.76 1.89
C GLY A 238 -19.90 7.54 2.16
N ARG A 239 -19.50 6.37 2.69
CA ARG A 239 -18.09 6.02 2.83
C ARG A 239 -17.62 5.24 1.60
N GLN A 240 -16.43 5.60 1.13
CA GLN A 240 -15.84 4.99 -0.07
C GLN A 240 -14.75 3.94 0.27
N GLN A 241 -14.79 3.39 1.47
CA GLN A 241 -13.83 2.34 1.86
C GLN A 241 -13.93 1.14 0.91
N GLY A 242 -12.79 0.68 0.40
CA GLY A 242 -12.73 -0.37 -0.61
C GLY A 242 -12.95 0.12 -2.06
N TYR A 243 -13.15 1.42 -2.27
CA TYR A 243 -13.27 1.98 -3.63
C TYR A 243 -11.95 1.82 -4.40
N ALA A 244 -11.99 1.09 -5.50
CA ALA A 244 -10.87 0.76 -6.36
C ALA A 244 -11.27 0.93 -7.83
N PRO A 245 -11.30 2.16 -8.35
CA PRO A 245 -11.68 2.43 -9.73
C PRO A 245 -10.64 1.93 -10.72
N GLU A 246 -11.06 1.65 -11.95
CA GLU A 246 -10.12 1.46 -13.04
C GLU A 246 -9.33 2.73 -13.29
N GLN A 247 -8.03 2.55 -13.53
CA GLN A 247 -7.10 3.65 -13.81
C GLN A 247 -6.70 3.61 -15.30
N PRO A 248 -6.40 4.75 -15.93
CA PRO A 248 -5.95 4.79 -17.32
C PRO A 248 -4.68 3.95 -17.54
N ILE A 249 -3.83 3.84 -16.53
CA ILE A 249 -2.64 2.99 -16.55
C ILE A 249 -2.71 1.99 -15.37
N LYS A 250 -2.49 0.72 -15.66
CA LYS A 250 -2.44 -0.36 -14.66
C LYS A 250 -1.12 -0.32 -13.90
N PHE A 251 -1.00 0.64 -12.99
CA PHE A 251 0.17 0.79 -12.13
C PHE A 251 0.05 -0.12 -10.90
N SER A 252 1.09 -0.93 -10.64
CA SER A 252 1.14 -1.82 -9.49
C SER A 252 2.06 -1.29 -8.40
N HIS A 253 1.51 -0.89 -7.27
CA HIS A 253 2.30 -0.55 -6.08
C HIS A 253 3.00 -1.78 -5.50
N ALA A 254 2.40 -2.97 -5.59
CA ALA A 254 3.02 -4.21 -5.17
C ALA A 254 4.34 -4.48 -5.92
N THR A 255 4.43 -4.12 -7.19
CA THR A 255 5.68 -4.23 -7.95
C THR A 255 6.68 -3.16 -7.54
N HIS A 256 6.29 -1.88 -7.48
CA HIS A 256 7.21 -0.76 -7.26
C HIS A 256 7.60 -0.62 -5.78
N ALA A 257 6.65 -0.47 -4.89
CA ALA A 257 6.90 -0.30 -3.46
C ALA A 257 7.11 -1.66 -2.76
N GLY A 258 6.37 -2.70 -3.15
CA GLY A 258 6.47 -4.02 -2.55
C GLY A 258 7.74 -4.77 -2.94
N LEU A 259 7.89 -5.09 -4.22
CA LEU A 259 9.01 -5.87 -4.74
C LEU A 259 10.29 -5.05 -4.85
N GLN A 260 10.23 -3.88 -5.50
CA GLN A 260 11.39 -3.02 -5.74
C GLN A 260 11.74 -2.13 -4.53
N LYS A 261 10.87 -2.06 -3.51
CA LYS A 261 11.07 -1.26 -2.29
C LYS A 261 11.33 0.23 -2.57
N ILE A 262 10.73 0.77 -3.63
CA ILE A 262 10.78 2.20 -3.91
C ILE A 262 9.98 2.92 -2.82
N ASP A 263 10.58 3.93 -2.19
CA ASP A 263 9.91 4.71 -1.14
C ASP A 263 8.70 5.48 -1.69
N CYS A 264 7.65 5.58 -0.87
CA CYS A 264 6.42 6.27 -1.23
C CYS A 264 6.69 7.74 -1.64
N GLN A 265 7.59 8.41 -0.90
CA GLN A 265 7.91 9.82 -1.08
C GLN A 265 8.78 10.09 -2.30
N TYR A 266 9.38 9.07 -2.92
CA TYR A 266 10.07 9.22 -4.19
C TYR A 266 9.11 9.66 -5.29
N CYS A 267 7.95 9.02 -5.35
CA CYS A 267 6.90 9.33 -6.32
C CYS A 267 5.90 10.37 -5.79
N HIS A 268 5.54 10.29 -4.51
CA HIS A 268 4.57 11.15 -3.84
C HIS A 268 5.26 12.22 -2.96
N ASP A 269 6.27 12.91 -3.51
CA ASP A 269 7.04 13.94 -2.79
C ASP A 269 6.17 15.07 -2.22
N GLY A 270 5.06 15.38 -2.87
CA GLY A 270 4.08 16.36 -2.38
C GLY A 270 3.52 16.04 -1.00
N ALA A 271 3.48 14.76 -0.60
CA ALA A 271 2.95 14.36 0.70
C ALA A 271 3.76 14.91 1.88
N ARG A 272 5.07 15.13 1.73
CA ARG A 272 5.92 15.69 2.78
C ARG A 272 6.05 17.22 2.72
N ARG A 273 5.70 17.84 1.60
CA ARG A 273 5.95 19.26 1.35
C ARG A 273 4.70 20.11 1.26
N SER A 274 3.55 19.50 1.03
CA SER A 274 2.33 20.23 0.77
C SER A 274 1.09 19.63 1.43
N LYS A 275 0.02 20.38 1.35
CA LYS A 275 -1.32 19.95 1.75
C LYS A 275 -1.77 18.72 0.92
N HIS A 276 -1.42 18.67 -0.36
CA HIS A 276 -1.83 17.62 -1.27
C HIS A 276 -0.67 16.65 -1.53
N SER A 277 -0.97 15.36 -1.43
CA SER A 277 -0.12 14.33 -2.03
C SER A 277 -0.48 14.26 -3.51
N VAL A 278 0.44 14.67 -4.37
CA VAL A 278 0.22 14.66 -5.81
C VAL A 278 0.48 13.27 -6.39
N ILE A 279 -0.25 12.90 -7.44
CA ILE A 279 0.16 11.82 -8.32
C ILE A 279 1.38 12.34 -9.11
N PRO A 280 2.49 11.59 -9.20
CA PRO A 280 3.69 12.06 -9.87
C PRO A 280 3.41 12.33 -11.35
N ALA A 281 4.04 13.36 -11.89
CA ALA A 281 4.02 13.60 -13.33
C ALA A 281 4.74 12.45 -14.07
N ALA A 282 4.35 12.19 -15.31
CA ALA A 282 4.86 11.07 -16.09
C ALA A 282 6.40 11.08 -16.27
N ASN A 283 7.04 12.25 -16.24
CA ASN A 283 8.50 12.34 -16.26
C ASN A 283 9.18 11.76 -15.01
N THR A 284 8.51 11.68 -13.88
CA THR A 284 9.04 10.91 -12.71
C THR A 284 9.16 9.43 -13.05
N CYS A 285 8.19 8.88 -13.79
CA CYS A 285 8.24 7.50 -14.29
C CYS A 285 9.45 7.30 -15.24
N MET A 286 9.76 8.31 -16.04
CA MET A 286 10.86 8.28 -17.01
C MET A 286 12.25 8.23 -16.39
N ASN A 287 12.41 8.57 -15.09
CA ASN A 287 13.69 8.39 -14.41
C ASN A 287 14.19 6.94 -14.46
N CYS A 288 13.27 5.97 -14.52
CA CYS A 288 13.59 4.54 -14.67
C CYS A 288 13.14 4.00 -16.03
N HIS A 289 11.96 4.41 -16.51
CA HIS A 289 11.36 3.83 -17.71
C HIS A 289 11.87 4.39 -19.03
N ALA A 290 12.76 5.38 -19.03
CA ALA A 290 13.60 5.66 -20.18
C ALA A 290 14.50 4.46 -20.54
N ALA A 291 15.01 3.73 -19.53
CA ALA A 291 15.84 2.54 -19.70
C ALA A 291 15.04 1.22 -19.62
N ILE A 292 14.07 1.13 -18.70
CA ILE A 292 13.24 -0.07 -18.48
C ILE A 292 11.97 0.07 -19.34
N LYS A 293 12.03 -0.41 -20.57
CA LYS A 293 10.99 -0.21 -21.59
C LYS A 293 9.93 -1.31 -21.64
N VAL A 294 10.17 -2.42 -20.98
CA VAL A 294 9.27 -3.59 -20.97
C VAL A 294 8.96 -3.96 -19.51
N GLY A 295 7.70 -3.95 -19.16
CA GLY A 295 7.23 -4.34 -17.84
C GLY A 295 7.11 -5.86 -17.69
N SER A 296 7.34 -6.38 -16.48
CA SER A 296 7.28 -7.82 -16.21
C SER A 296 5.87 -8.43 -16.36
N THR A 297 4.83 -7.65 -16.08
CA THR A 297 3.44 -8.14 -16.10
C THR A 297 2.72 -7.81 -17.41
N TYR A 298 2.87 -6.58 -17.91
CA TYR A 298 2.11 -6.07 -19.06
C TYR A 298 2.97 -5.81 -20.30
N GLY A 299 4.25 -6.22 -20.28
CA GLY A 299 5.16 -5.99 -21.40
C GLY A 299 5.26 -4.50 -21.75
N THR A 300 4.99 -4.18 -23.00
CA THR A 300 5.02 -2.81 -23.53
C THR A 300 3.73 -2.02 -23.28
N ALA A 301 2.61 -2.71 -22.98
CA ALA A 301 1.27 -2.11 -23.05
C ALA A 301 1.06 -0.88 -22.16
N GLU A 302 1.44 -0.96 -20.89
CA GLU A 302 1.21 0.17 -19.96
C GLU A 302 2.27 1.26 -20.08
N LEU A 303 3.51 0.89 -20.44
CA LEU A 303 4.59 1.86 -20.67
C LEU A 303 4.39 2.68 -21.94
N SER A 304 3.82 2.07 -22.99
CA SER A 304 3.44 2.79 -24.22
C SER A 304 2.50 3.97 -23.94
N LYS A 305 1.58 3.81 -23.00
CA LYS A 305 0.65 4.88 -22.60
C LYS A 305 1.40 6.06 -21.97
N ILE A 306 2.39 5.77 -21.10
CA ILE A 306 3.24 6.80 -20.47
C ILE A 306 4.01 7.54 -21.56
N TYR A 307 4.68 6.81 -22.45
CA TYR A 307 5.47 7.40 -23.52
C TYR A 307 4.61 8.25 -24.47
N ALA A 308 3.43 7.73 -24.85
CA ALA A 308 2.50 8.47 -25.70
C ALA A 308 1.95 9.72 -25.02
N SER A 309 1.76 9.74 -23.72
CA SER A 309 1.25 10.92 -23.01
C SER A 309 2.23 12.09 -23.05
N ILE A 310 3.54 11.82 -23.03
CA ILE A 310 4.61 12.83 -22.92
C ILE A 310 5.45 13.00 -24.18
N GLY A 311 5.17 12.25 -25.25
CA GLY A 311 5.92 12.33 -26.50
C GLY A 311 7.32 11.71 -26.43
N TRP A 312 7.54 10.70 -25.62
CA TRP A 312 8.79 9.93 -25.63
C TRP A 312 8.78 8.89 -26.74
N ASN A 313 9.79 8.92 -27.61
CA ASN A 313 9.95 7.89 -28.65
C ASN A 313 10.86 6.75 -28.17
N PRO A 314 10.29 5.59 -27.81
CA PRO A 314 11.08 4.47 -27.31
C PRO A 314 11.97 3.78 -28.37
N ASN A 315 11.81 4.13 -29.68
CA ASN A 315 12.69 3.65 -30.73
C ASN A 315 14.01 4.42 -30.78
N THR A 316 14.01 5.70 -30.44
CA THR A 316 15.17 6.61 -30.55
C THR A 316 15.70 7.06 -29.20
N ASP A 317 15.00 6.78 -28.11
CA ASP A 317 15.32 7.24 -26.75
C ASP A 317 15.37 8.76 -26.59
N THR A 318 14.50 9.45 -27.33
CA THR A 318 14.41 10.91 -27.33
C THR A 318 12.97 11.38 -27.26
N TYR A 319 12.76 12.60 -26.80
CA TYR A 319 11.47 13.26 -26.95
C TYR A 319 11.23 13.62 -28.42
N ILE A 320 9.99 13.47 -28.86
CA ILE A 320 9.55 13.81 -30.22
C ILE A 320 9.43 15.33 -30.32
N GLU A 321 10.11 15.94 -31.28
CA GLU A 321 9.99 17.38 -31.53
C GLU A 321 8.58 17.74 -32.01
N ASN A 322 8.05 18.86 -31.51
CA ASN A 322 6.70 19.37 -31.83
C ASN A 322 5.59 18.34 -31.63
N TYR A 323 5.73 17.48 -30.61
CA TYR A 323 4.81 16.38 -30.34
C TYR A 323 3.34 16.82 -30.25
N ASP A 324 3.07 17.98 -29.64
CA ASP A 324 1.72 18.54 -29.49
C ASP A 324 1.02 18.86 -30.80
N GLN A 325 1.79 18.95 -31.91
CA GLN A 325 1.30 19.28 -33.25
C GLN A 325 1.14 18.05 -34.13
N LEU A 326 1.62 16.87 -33.69
CA LEU A 326 1.50 15.64 -34.48
C LEU A 326 0.05 15.16 -34.55
N SER A 327 -0.29 14.61 -35.72
CA SER A 327 -1.56 13.92 -35.90
C SER A 327 -1.57 12.60 -35.11
N GLN A 328 -2.76 12.11 -34.79
CA GLN A 328 -2.92 10.81 -34.13
C GLN A 328 -2.34 9.68 -35.00
N GLU A 329 -2.46 9.78 -36.33
CA GLU A 329 -1.92 8.78 -37.26
C GLU A 329 -0.40 8.73 -37.27
N ASP A 330 0.28 9.88 -37.08
CA ASP A 330 1.74 9.89 -37.00
C ASP A 330 2.25 9.32 -35.69
N ILE A 331 1.55 9.60 -34.60
CA ILE A 331 1.80 9.00 -33.30
C ILE A 331 1.58 7.49 -33.34
N GLU A 332 0.50 7.03 -33.96
CA GLU A 332 0.17 5.62 -34.16
C GLU A 332 1.31 4.86 -34.87
N LYS A 333 1.86 5.43 -35.95
CA LYS A 333 2.98 4.81 -36.67
C LYS A 333 4.19 4.58 -35.79
N ILE A 334 4.52 5.58 -34.95
CA ILE A 334 5.67 5.50 -34.02
C ILE A 334 5.49 4.36 -33.01
N PHE A 335 4.31 4.30 -32.36
CA PHE A 335 4.07 3.33 -31.29
C PHE A 335 3.79 1.93 -31.82
N LYS A 336 3.04 1.79 -32.91
CA LYS A 336 2.84 0.49 -33.57
C LYS A 336 4.17 -0.10 -34.06
N LYS A 337 5.07 0.74 -34.58
CA LYS A 337 6.42 0.31 -34.96
C LYS A 337 7.17 -0.23 -33.75
N TRP A 338 7.21 0.52 -32.63
CA TRP A 338 7.93 0.10 -31.44
C TRP A 338 7.37 -1.19 -30.81
N ILE A 339 6.06 -1.31 -30.71
CA ILE A 339 5.38 -2.51 -30.19
C ILE A 339 5.71 -3.72 -31.09
N GLY A 340 5.66 -3.53 -32.42
CA GLY A 340 5.98 -4.56 -33.39
C GLY A 340 7.45 -4.99 -33.35
N ASP A 341 8.38 -4.03 -33.32
CA ASP A 341 9.82 -4.30 -33.22
C ASP A 341 10.16 -5.07 -31.92
N THR A 342 9.50 -4.70 -30.82
CA THR A 342 9.67 -5.43 -29.53
C THR A 342 9.14 -6.84 -29.62
N TYR A 343 7.98 -7.06 -30.25
CA TYR A 343 7.42 -8.37 -30.46
C TYR A 343 8.34 -9.24 -31.35
N VAL A 344 8.85 -8.68 -32.46
CA VAL A 344 9.82 -9.37 -33.35
C VAL A 344 11.07 -9.77 -32.61
N LYS A 345 11.59 -8.89 -31.74
CA LYS A 345 12.78 -9.19 -30.93
C LYS A 345 12.56 -10.37 -29.98
N GLU A 346 11.35 -10.53 -29.45
CA GLU A 346 11.02 -11.63 -28.54
C GLU A 346 10.65 -12.93 -29.25
N LYS A 347 9.98 -12.85 -30.41
CA LYS A 347 9.37 -14.00 -31.11
C LYS A 347 10.02 -14.36 -32.43
N GLY A 348 10.91 -13.49 -32.96
CA GLY A 348 11.62 -13.72 -34.21
C GLY A 348 10.86 -13.34 -35.49
N GLY A 349 9.57 -12.96 -35.39
CA GLY A 349 8.76 -12.53 -36.53
C GLY A 349 7.37 -12.07 -36.08
N ILE A 350 6.61 -11.42 -36.98
CA ILE A 350 5.23 -11.04 -36.73
C ILE A 350 4.31 -12.15 -37.26
N ASP A 351 3.48 -12.68 -36.38
CA ASP A 351 2.38 -13.59 -36.70
C ASP A 351 1.02 -12.90 -36.44
N ALA A 352 -0.07 -13.59 -36.68
CA ALA A 352 -1.43 -13.06 -36.46
C ALA A 352 -1.68 -12.64 -34.99
N LYS A 353 -0.94 -13.22 -34.01
CA LYS A 353 -1.01 -12.79 -32.61
C LYS A 353 -0.29 -11.47 -32.41
N GLY A 354 0.87 -11.29 -33.05
CA GLY A 354 1.64 -10.06 -33.04
C GLY A 354 0.87 -8.91 -33.68
N GLU A 355 0.21 -9.14 -34.82
CA GLU A 355 -0.66 -8.13 -35.46
C GLU A 355 -1.79 -7.69 -34.53
N ASN A 356 -2.52 -8.65 -33.95
CA ASN A 356 -3.60 -8.35 -32.98
C ASN A 356 -3.07 -7.63 -31.73
N LEU A 357 -1.89 -8.00 -31.23
CA LEU A 357 -1.29 -7.35 -30.07
C LEU A 357 -0.96 -5.88 -30.35
N ILE A 358 -0.39 -5.59 -31.53
CA ILE A 358 -0.06 -4.22 -31.96
C ILE A 358 -1.32 -3.35 -32.03
N VAL A 359 -2.39 -3.86 -32.64
CA VAL A 359 -3.67 -3.15 -32.76
C VAL A 359 -4.27 -2.93 -31.36
N ASN A 360 -4.39 -3.99 -30.56
CA ASN A 360 -5.01 -3.90 -29.23
C ASN A 360 -4.24 -2.96 -28.28
N GLN A 361 -2.91 -2.94 -28.35
CA GLN A 361 -2.14 -2.01 -27.53
C GLN A 361 -2.30 -0.56 -27.99
N TRP A 362 -2.39 -0.32 -29.29
CA TRP A 362 -2.68 1.01 -29.83
C TRP A 362 -4.06 1.49 -29.38
N ASP A 363 -5.09 0.65 -29.54
CA ASP A 363 -6.45 0.96 -29.09
C ASP A 363 -6.49 1.22 -27.57
N GLY A 364 -5.69 0.46 -26.83
CA GLY A 364 -5.48 0.66 -25.40
C GLY A 364 -4.82 1.99 -25.04
N ILE A 365 -3.87 2.48 -25.85
CA ILE A 365 -3.29 3.83 -25.70
C ILE A 365 -4.37 4.90 -25.91
N VAL A 366 -5.09 4.81 -27.01
CA VAL A 366 -6.13 5.78 -27.36
C VAL A 366 -7.20 5.81 -26.26
N SER A 367 -7.81 4.66 -25.95
CA SER A 367 -8.91 4.58 -24.96
C SER A 367 -8.51 4.99 -23.54
N SER A 368 -7.24 4.84 -23.19
CA SER A 368 -6.73 5.22 -21.85
C SER A 368 -6.36 6.70 -21.74
N LEU A 369 -5.98 7.33 -22.82
CA LEU A 369 -5.46 8.70 -22.82
C LEU A 369 -6.45 9.73 -23.40
N THR A 370 -7.55 9.27 -23.96
CA THR A 370 -8.61 10.14 -24.50
C THR A 370 -9.94 9.84 -23.83
N ASN A 371 -10.81 10.85 -23.75
CA ASN A 371 -12.18 10.75 -23.27
C ASN A 371 -13.03 11.89 -23.88
N GLU A 372 -14.27 12.06 -23.40
CA GLU A 372 -15.20 13.09 -23.91
C GLU A 372 -14.66 14.52 -23.75
N THR A 373 -13.80 14.77 -22.79
CA THR A 373 -13.20 16.10 -22.51
C THR A 373 -11.79 16.27 -23.04
N LYS A 374 -11.09 15.17 -23.28
CA LYS A 374 -9.72 15.13 -23.78
C LYS A 374 -9.64 14.31 -25.06
N GLU A 375 -9.66 14.97 -26.21
CA GLU A 375 -9.64 14.32 -27.53
C GLU A 375 -8.24 13.86 -27.96
N LYS A 376 -7.17 14.45 -27.39
CA LYS A 376 -5.79 14.19 -27.79
C LYS A 376 -5.09 13.22 -26.85
N ILE A 377 -4.26 12.34 -27.41
CA ILE A 377 -3.37 11.44 -26.65
C ILE A 377 -2.35 12.22 -25.84
N GLN A 378 -1.84 13.31 -26.41
CA GLN A 378 -0.82 14.16 -25.80
C GLN A 378 -1.34 14.84 -24.53
N GLY A 379 -0.45 15.06 -23.57
CA GLY A 379 -0.73 15.78 -22.34
C GLY A 379 -0.92 14.87 -21.12
N PRO A 380 -1.37 15.44 -20.00
CA PRO A 380 -1.38 14.74 -18.72
C PRO A 380 -2.30 13.51 -18.74
N ILE A 381 -1.88 12.50 -18.00
CA ILE A 381 -2.69 11.31 -17.74
C ILE A 381 -3.77 11.68 -16.70
N GLU A 382 -5.02 11.44 -17.03
CA GLU A 382 -6.17 11.78 -16.17
C GLU A 382 -6.47 10.64 -15.20
N TRP A 383 -5.71 10.57 -14.12
CA TRP A 383 -5.90 9.59 -13.06
C TRP A 383 -7.22 9.77 -12.33
N VAL A 384 -7.90 8.66 -12.05
CA VAL A 384 -9.11 8.66 -11.23
C VAL A 384 -8.73 8.78 -9.76
N ARG A 385 -9.29 9.79 -9.08
CA ARG A 385 -9.05 10.03 -7.66
C ARG A 385 -9.69 8.94 -6.80
N ILE A 386 -8.89 8.30 -5.94
CA ILE A 386 -9.34 7.21 -5.06
C ILE A 386 -9.80 7.74 -3.71
N HIS A 387 -9.00 8.61 -3.08
CA HIS A 387 -9.28 9.15 -1.75
C HIS A 387 -9.96 10.50 -1.87
N ASN A 388 -11.23 10.56 -1.44
CA ASN A 388 -12.04 11.77 -1.50
C ASN A 388 -12.47 12.16 -0.10
N LEU A 389 -12.09 13.38 0.32
CA LEU A 389 -12.67 14.05 1.47
C LEU A 389 -13.72 15.06 0.98
N PRO A 390 -14.80 15.30 1.77
CA PRO A 390 -15.73 16.38 1.47
C PRO A 390 -15.01 17.75 1.44
N ASP A 391 -15.47 18.67 0.62
CA ASP A 391 -14.82 19.98 0.44
C ASP A 391 -14.70 20.78 1.74
N HIS A 392 -15.63 20.58 2.68
CA HIS A 392 -15.60 21.22 3.99
C HIS A 392 -14.58 20.61 4.97
N ALA A 393 -13.88 19.55 4.59
CA ALA A 393 -12.87 18.92 5.43
C ALA A 393 -11.47 19.27 4.93
N TYR A 394 -10.71 19.98 5.77
CA TYR A 394 -9.32 20.29 5.51
C TYR A 394 -8.41 19.16 5.98
N PHE A 395 -7.49 18.73 5.11
CA PHE A 395 -6.45 17.79 5.45
C PHE A 395 -5.11 18.23 4.86
N ASN A 396 -4.05 18.18 5.64
CA ASN A 396 -2.71 18.56 5.23
C ASN A 396 -1.74 17.39 5.39
N HIS A 397 -1.28 16.80 4.26
CA HIS A 397 -0.33 15.70 4.28
C HIS A 397 0.98 16.07 4.96
N ALA A 398 1.57 17.24 4.67
CA ALA A 398 2.84 17.64 5.26
C ALA A 398 2.78 17.74 6.79
N GLN A 399 1.65 18.17 7.35
CA GLN A 399 1.45 18.20 8.79
C GLN A 399 1.48 16.81 9.42
N HIS A 400 0.92 15.81 8.75
CA HIS A 400 0.90 14.42 9.23
C HIS A 400 2.22 13.69 8.96
N VAL A 401 2.75 13.81 7.74
CA VAL A 401 3.92 13.06 7.29
C VAL A 401 5.23 13.67 7.80
N SER A 402 5.43 14.98 7.59
CA SER A 402 6.71 15.62 7.93
C SER A 402 6.77 16.05 9.40
N VAL A 403 5.69 16.61 9.92
CA VAL A 403 5.62 17.10 11.30
C VAL A 403 5.22 15.97 12.25
N GLY A 404 4.10 15.30 11.98
CA GLY A 404 3.58 14.23 12.82
C GLY A 404 4.31 12.90 12.70
N LYS A 405 5.18 12.73 11.68
CA LYS A 405 5.92 11.47 11.41
C LYS A 405 5.02 10.24 11.27
N VAL A 406 3.77 10.44 10.86
CA VAL A 406 2.80 9.34 10.67
C VAL A 406 3.16 8.55 9.42
N ALA A 407 3.24 7.22 9.57
CA ALA A 407 3.52 6.32 8.44
C ALA A 407 2.37 6.34 7.42
N CYS A 408 2.71 6.22 6.14
CA CYS A 408 1.73 6.25 5.04
C CYS A 408 0.67 5.15 5.20
N GLN A 409 1.08 3.97 5.64
CA GLN A 409 0.23 2.80 5.85
C GLN A 409 -0.86 3.01 6.90
N THR A 410 -0.66 3.91 7.86
CA THR A 410 -1.66 4.22 8.89
C THR A 410 -3.00 4.67 8.26
N CYS A 411 -2.93 5.41 7.15
CA CYS A 411 -4.11 5.93 6.45
C CYS A 411 -4.41 5.15 5.17
N HIS A 412 -3.37 4.76 4.43
CA HIS A 412 -3.50 4.13 3.11
C HIS A 412 -3.47 2.60 3.14
N GLY A 413 -3.21 1.99 4.32
CA GLY A 413 -3.05 0.54 4.46
C GLY A 413 -1.76 0.02 3.81
N PRO A 414 -1.61 -1.30 3.64
CA PRO A 414 -0.43 -1.93 3.07
C PRO A 414 -0.40 -1.76 1.54
N VAL A 415 -0.19 -0.52 1.07
CA VAL A 415 -0.20 -0.18 -0.37
C VAL A 415 0.85 -0.98 -1.14
N GLU A 416 1.96 -1.31 -0.51
CA GLU A 416 3.03 -2.16 -1.03
C GLU A 416 2.60 -3.61 -1.33
N GLU A 417 1.42 -4.03 -0.88
CA GLU A 417 0.80 -5.32 -1.19
C GLU A 417 -0.30 -5.20 -2.24
N MET A 418 -0.67 -3.97 -2.63
CA MET A 418 -1.78 -3.70 -3.52
C MET A 418 -1.35 -3.69 -4.98
N ALA A 419 -1.84 -4.64 -5.77
CA ALA A 419 -1.74 -4.59 -7.24
C ALA A 419 -2.62 -3.47 -7.82
N VAL A 420 -3.80 -3.28 -7.25
CA VAL A 420 -4.73 -2.17 -7.51
C VAL A 420 -4.98 -1.45 -6.20
N VAL A 421 -4.70 -0.15 -6.17
CA VAL A 421 -4.91 0.66 -4.95
C VAL A 421 -6.38 0.90 -4.71
N GLN A 422 -6.78 0.75 -3.45
CA GLN A 422 -8.14 1.03 -2.99
C GLN A 422 -8.11 2.00 -1.80
N GLN A 423 -9.21 2.69 -1.56
CA GLN A 423 -9.37 3.47 -0.34
C GLN A 423 -9.45 2.52 0.86
N TYR A 424 -8.39 2.48 1.68
CA TYR A 424 -8.28 1.59 2.83
C TYR A 424 -9.05 2.11 4.04
N SER A 425 -8.76 3.32 4.45
CA SER A 425 -9.41 3.94 5.63
C SER A 425 -10.76 4.54 5.28
N PRO A 426 -11.72 4.57 6.22
CA PRO A 426 -13.04 5.13 5.97
C PRO A 426 -13.03 6.66 5.78
N LEU A 427 -11.96 7.33 6.22
CA LEU A 427 -11.78 8.79 6.20
C LEU A 427 -12.97 9.57 6.79
N SER A 428 -13.64 8.96 7.77
CA SER A 428 -14.77 9.60 8.47
C SER A 428 -14.25 10.51 9.59
N MET A 429 -15.04 11.51 9.98
CA MET A 429 -14.72 12.40 11.11
C MET A 429 -14.38 11.61 12.38
N GLY A 430 -15.17 10.59 12.73
CA GLY A 430 -14.91 9.74 13.90
C GLY A 430 -13.59 8.98 13.82
N TRP A 431 -13.17 8.56 12.62
CA TRP A 431 -11.90 7.90 12.42
C TRP A 431 -10.73 8.86 12.68
N CYS A 432 -10.80 10.09 12.17
CA CYS A 432 -9.80 11.13 12.42
C CYS A 432 -9.71 11.50 13.91
N ILE A 433 -10.86 11.70 14.56
CA ILE A 433 -10.94 12.01 15.99
C ILE A 433 -10.32 10.89 16.84
N ASN A 434 -10.63 9.64 16.55
CA ASN A 434 -10.08 8.51 17.30
C ASN A 434 -8.56 8.41 17.15
N CYS A 435 -8.04 8.65 15.95
CA CYS A 435 -6.60 8.72 15.71
C CYS A 435 -5.96 9.85 16.54
N HIS A 436 -6.49 11.07 16.51
CA HIS A 436 -5.96 12.23 17.24
C HIS A 436 -6.00 12.04 18.77
N ARG A 437 -6.96 11.31 19.30
CA ARG A 437 -7.03 10.97 20.73
C ARG A 437 -5.97 9.98 21.18
N GLN A 438 -5.52 9.13 20.29
CA GLN A 438 -4.59 8.03 20.62
C GLN A 438 -3.16 8.33 20.19
N THR A 439 -2.99 9.13 19.14
CA THR A 439 -1.68 9.39 18.57
C THR A 439 -0.86 10.29 19.48
N GLU A 440 0.32 9.79 19.83
CA GLU A 440 1.32 10.53 20.58
C GLU A 440 2.04 11.54 19.68
N VAL A 441 2.29 12.72 20.23
CA VAL A 441 3.05 13.76 19.55
C VAL A 441 4.54 13.48 19.68
N GLN A 442 5.22 13.45 18.54
CA GLN A 442 6.67 13.24 18.48
C GLN A 442 7.42 14.51 18.87
N PHE A 443 7.67 14.70 20.17
CA PHE A 443 8.40 15.86 20.69
C PHE A 443 9.92 15.77 20.52
N ALA A 444 10.48 14.57 20.67
CA ALA A 444 11.92 14.35 20.64
C ALA A 444 12.50 14.74 19.26
N GLY A 445 13.43 15.70 19.27
CA GLY A 445 14.10 16.18 18.06
C GLY A 445 13.21 16.84 17.01
N ASN A 446 11.99 17.24 17.39
CA ASN A 446 11.04 17.84 16.47
C ASN A 446 10.90 19.35 16.72
N GLU A 447 11.62 20.15 15.94
CA GLU A 447 11.64 21.62 16.05
C GLU A 447 10.26 22.26 15.94
N TYR A 448 9.30 21.62 15.27
CA TYR A 448 7.94 22.16 15.15
C TYR A 448 7.24 22.30 16.50
N TYR A 449 7.51 21.37 17.43
CA TYR A 449 6.89 21.34 18.75
C TYR A 449 7.75 22.00 19.85
N LYS A 450 8.86 22.61 19.49
CA LYS A 450 9.80 23.27 20.41
C LYS A 450 9.13 24.32 21.33
N THR A 451 8.09 25.00 20.84
CA THR A 451 7.37 26.06 21.60
C THR A 451 6.46 25.52 22.71
N TYR A 452 6.25 24.23 22.78
CA TYR A 452 5.46 23.60 23.84
C TYR A 452 6.32 23.31 25.09
N GLU A 453 6.96 24.34 25.64
CA GLU A 453 7.95 24.28 26.73
C GLU A 453 7.42 23.50 27.94
N THR A 454 6.19 23.78 28.38
CA THR A 454 5.57 23.11 29.54
C THR A 454 5.56 21.57 29.36
N TYR A 455 5.15 21.07 28.20
CA TYR A 455 5.11 19.63 27.95
C TYR A 455 6.52 19.02 27.90
N HIS A 456 7.49 19.72 27.32
CA HIS A 456 8.89 19.29 27.34
C HIS A 456 9.42 19.16 28.77
N GLU A 457 9.11 20.14 29.64
CA GLU A 457 9.51 20.14 31.03
C GLU A 457 8.82 19.01 31.84
N GLU A 458 7.51 18.80 31.66
CA GLU A 458 6.75 17.74 32.32
C GLU A 458 7.30 16.34 31.96
N ILE A 459 7.59 16.12 30.66
CA ILE A 459 8.21 14.88 30.19
C ILE A 459 9.62 14.70 30.76
N ALA A 460 10.44 15.75 30.78
CA ALA A 460 11.82 15.71 31.30
C ALA A 460 11.85 15.43 32.81
N ARG A 461 10.85 15.90 33.58
CA ARG A 461 10.71 15.62 35.02
C ARG A 461 10.05 14.27 35.32
N GLY A 462 9.60 13.54 34.31
CA GLY A 462 8.88 12.28 34.49
C GLY A 462 7.46 12.44 35.08
N GLU A 463 6.89 13.63 35.03
CA GLU A 463 5.53 13.94 35.49
C GLU A 463 4.50 13.50 34.47
N ARG A 464 4.94 13.30 33.21
CA ARG A 464 4.13 12.90 32.07
C ARG A 464 4.93 11.92 31.19
N ASP A 465 4.27 10.85 30.77
CA ASP A 465 4.89 9.87 29.87
C ASP A 465 4.78 10.27 28.40
N LYS A 466 3.65 10.88 28.02
CA LYS A 466 3.36 11.26 26.63
C LYS A 466 2.38 12.42 26.55
N VAL A 467 2.32 13.04 25.38
CA VAL A 467 1.32 14.07 25.02
C VAL A 467 0.63 13.60 23.74
N THR A 468 -0.70 13.64 23.71
CA THR A 468 -1.49 13.25 22.54
C THR A 468 -1.78 14.46 21.63
N VAL A 469 -2.16 14.18 20.39
CA VAL A 469 -2.57 15.22 19.44
C VAL A 469 -3.81 16.00 19.95
N GLU A 470 -4.71 15.35 20.70
CA GLU A 470 -5.85 16.02 21.36
C GLU A 470 -5.38 17.12 22.32
N GLU A 471 -4.37 16.83 23.15
CA GLU A 471 -3.86 17.76 24.18
C GLU A 471 -3.19 19.01 23.59
N ILE A 472 -2.68 18.93 22.37
CA ILE A 472 -2.14 20.11 21.64
C ILE A 472 -3.20 20.81 20.76
N GLY A 473 -4.48 20.55 20.99
CA GLY A 473 -5.59 21.18 20.27
C GLY A 473 -5.93 20.53 18.92
N GLY A 474 -5.49 19.31 18.67
CA GLY A 474 -5.74 18.60 17.41
C GLY A 474 -7.20 18.19 17.17
N LEU A 475 -8.10 18.39 18.16
CA LEU A 475 -9.55 18.15 18.03
C LEU A 475 -10.37 19.46 17.92
N GLU A 476 -9.74 20.61 17.85
CA GLU A 476 -10.44 21.87 17.61
C GLU A 476 -11.11 21.84 16.22
N CYS A 477 -12.40 22.20 16.17
CA CYS A 477 -13.22 22.09 14.95
C CYS A 477 -12.57 22.79 13.74
N GLN A 478 -11.98 23.97 13.97
CA GLN A 478 -11.34 24.78 12.93
C GLN A 478 -10.01 24.19 12.39
N LYS A 479 -9.45 23.15 13.01
CA LYS A 479 -8.28 22.46 12.48
C LYS A 479 -8.63 21.58 11.27
N CYS A 480 -9.89 21.15 11.20
CA CYS A 480 -10.38 20.26 10.16
C CYS A 480 -11.50 20.88 9.31
N HIS A 481 -12.18 21.92 9.82
CA HIS A 481 -13.29 22.59 9.14
C HIS A 481 -13.05 24.08 9.00
N TYR A 482 -13.43 24.67 7.86
CA TYR A 482 -13.30 26.10 7.55
C TYR A 482 -14.59 26.64 6.91
#